data_2bc46ee23b612176c341326fab71d71d
#
_entry.id   2bc46ee23b612176c341326fab71d71d
#
_cell.length_a   1.000
_cell.length_b   1.000
_cell.length_c   1.000
_cell.angle_alpha   90.00
_cell.angle_beta   90.00
_cell.angle_gamma   90.00
#
_symmetry.space_group_name_H-M   'P 1'
#
loop_
_entity.id
_entity.type
_entity.pdbx_description
1 polymer ?
#
loop_
_entity_poly.entity_id
_entity_poly.type
_entity_poly.pdbx_seq_one_letter_code
_entity_poly.pdbx_strand_id
1 'polypeptide(L)'
;MIQHIKNITILFFLLLSLSVSACSKDDFTPAYPKSEGVTRLVSYNVGVFAKYAKSGYKMTARMMKELDADAVCMQELDSCTTRTKHVFQVKRFAELMGWEYVYAKA
;
A
#
# COMPACT_ATOMS: atom_id res chain seq x y z
N MET A 1 -8.39 -9.86 -53.48
CA MET A 1 -8.19 -8.58 -52.76
C MET A 1 -8.93 -8.54 -51.43
N ILE A 2 -10.21 -8.87 -51.34
CA ILE A 2 -11.01 -8.82 -50.08
C ILE A 2 -10.49 -9.81 -49.01
N GLN A 3 -9.98 -10.99 -49.37
CA GLN A 3 -9.48 -11.99 -48.44
C GLN A 3 -8.19 -11.57 -47.75
N HIS A 4 -7.31 -10.84 -48.45
CA HIS A 4 -6.07 -10.31 -47.87
C HIS A 4 -6.34 -9.19 -46.84
N ILE A 5 -7.34 -8.36 -47.08
CA ILE A 5 -7.72 -7.28 -46.15
C ILE A 5 -8.28 -7.86 -44.84
N LYS A 6 -9.10 -8.93 -44.93
CA LYS A 6 -9.61 -9.59 -43.71
C LYS A 6 -8.51 -10.19 -42.84
N ASN A 7 -7.51 -10.83 -43.48
CA ASN A 7 -6.39 -11.42 -42.75
C ASN A 7 -5.50 -10.37 -42.08
N ILE A 8 -5.28 -9.23 -42.73
CA ILE A 8 -4.50 -8.10 -42.17
C ILE A 8 -5.25 -7.48 -40.99
N THR A 9 -6.57 -7.32 -41.08
CA THR A 9 -7.38 -6.75 -40.00
C THR A 9 -7.41 -7.68 -38.77
N ILE A 10 -7.52 -8.98 -38.96
CA ILE A 10 -7.47 -9.97 -37.88
C ILE A 10 -6.08 -9.97 -37.21
N LEU A 11 -5.01 -9.90 -37.99
CA LEU A 11 -3.64 -9.85 -37.47
C LEU A 11 -3.39 -8.56 -36.67
N PHE A 12 -3.95 -7.43 -37.13
CA PHE A 12 -3.84 -6.15 -36.42
C PHE A 12 -4.61 -6.16 -35.09
N PHE A 13 -5.80 -6.77 -35.04
CA PHE A 13 -6.56 -6.96 -33.81
C PHE A 13 -5.87 -7.93 -32.84
N LEU A 14 -5.21 -8.97 -33.33
CA LEU A 14 -4.45 -9.90 -32.49
C LEU A 14 -3.19 -9.25 -31.88
N LEU A 15 -2.55 -8.34 -32.59
CA LEU A 15 -1.41 -7.58 -32.09
C LEU A 15 -1.81 -6.49 -31.08
N LEU A 16 -3.02 -5.94 -31.19
CA LEU A 16 -3.51 -4.92 -30.27
C LEU A 16 -3.96 -5.49 -28.91
N SER A 17 -4.28 -6.79 -28.87
CA SER A 17 -4.70 -7.48 -27.61
C SER A 17 -3.50 -7.88 -26.73
N LEU A 18 -2.27 -7.75 -27.17
CA LEU A 18 -1.06 -8.08 -26.40
C LEU A 18 -0.45 -6.90 -25.64
N SER A 19 -1.06 -5.71 -25.68
CA SER A 19 -0.75 -4.65 -24.73
C SER A 19 -1.51 -4.85 -23.40
N VAL A 20 -1.37 -6.03 -22.78
CA VAL A 20 -1.61 -6.16 -21.36
C VAL A 20 -0.57 -5.28 -20.68
N SER A 21 -1.02 -4.12 -20.26
CA SER A 21 -0.28 -3.26 -19.35
C SER A 21 0.20 -4.15 -18.21
N ALA A 22 1.47 -4.49 -18.22
CA ALA A 22 2.13 -4.98 -17.03
C ALA A 22 2.03 -3.82 -16.03
N CYS A 23 1.02 -3.85 -15.18
CA CYS A 23 1.01 -3.10 -13.95
C CYS A 23 2.30 -3.55 -13.26
N SER A 24 3.33 -2.71 -13.29
CA SER A 24 4.54 -2.96 -12.53
C SER A 24 4.07 -3.04 -11.08
N LYS A 25 3.97 -4.25 -10.53
CA LYS A 25 4.07 -4.40 -9.10
C LYS A 25 5.37 -3.71 -8.75
N ASP A 26 5.31 -2.62 -7.99
CA ASP A 26 6.51 -2.07 -7.39
C ASP A 26 7.17 -3.25 -6.67
N ASP A 27 8.27 -3.76 -7.23
CA ASP A 27 9.08 -4.83 -6.66
C ASP A 27 9.80 -4.25 -5.43
N PHE A 28 8.98 -3.95 -4.41
CA PHE A 28 9.53 -3.48 -3.15
C PHE A 28 10.13 -4.66 -2.41
N THR A 29 11.43 -4.67 -2.31
CA THR A 29 12.17 -5.65 -1.49
C THR A 29 12.34 -5.08 -0.09
N PRO A 30 11.81 -5.75 0.96
CA PRO A 30 12.01 -5.32 2.33
C PRO A 30 13.49 -5.24 2.69
N ALA A 31 13.89 -4.19 3.44
CA ALA A 31 15.25 -4.07 3.96
C ALA A 31 15.56 -5.15 5.01
N TYR A 32 14.53 -5.62 5.71
CA TYR A 32 14.63 -6.65 6.75
C TYR A 32 13.62 -7.76 6.48
N PRO A 33 13.82 -8.60 5.46
CA PRO A 33 12.89 -9.66 5.13
C PRO A 33 12.79 -10.66 6.28
N LYS A 34 11.58 -11.19 6.50
CA LYS A 34 11.38 -12.27 7.48
C LYS A 34 11.61 -13.64 6.83
N SER A 35 11.93 -14.63 7.65
CA SER A 35 12.02 -16.02 7.19
C SER A 35 10.62 -16.57 6.87
N GLU A 36 10.56 -17.57 6.02
CA GLU A 36 9.31 -18.27 5.71
C GLU A 36 8.67 -18.84 6.98
N GLY A 37 7.34 -18.73 7.08
CA GLY A 37 6.56 -19.20 8.23
C GLY A 37 6.63 -18.31 9.48
N VAL A 38 7.37 -17.19 9.44
CA VAL A 38 7.47 -16.25 10.56
C VAL A 38 6.42 -15.15 10.40
N THR A 39 5.67 -14.87 11.46
CA THR A 39 4.78 -13.69 11.55
C THR A 39 5.50 -12.59 12.32
N ARG A 40 5.58 -11.40 11.73
CA ARG A 40 6.20 -10.22 12.35
C ARG A 40 5.15 -9.24 12.83
N LEU A 41 5.09 -9.07 14.14
CA LEU A 41 4.25 -8.09 14.82
C LEU A 41 5.12 -6.91 15.24
N VAL A 42 4.64 -5.69 14.99
CA VAL A 42 5.32 -4.45 15.35
C VAL A 42 4.48 -3.69 16.37
N SER A 43 5.10 -3.13 17.40
CA SER A 43 4.47 -2.15 18.29
C SER A 43 5.13 -0.80 18.06
N TYR A 44 4.35 0.24 17.75
CA TYR A 44 4.89 1.53 17.36
C TYR A 44 4.01 2.70 17.79
N ASN A 45 4.60 3.62 18.58
CA ASN A 45 3.99 4.89 18.91
C ASN A 45 4.15 5.85 17.73
N VAL A 46 3.05 6.21 17.05
CA VAL A 46 3.08 7.04 15.84
C VAL A 46 3.14 8.53 16.13
N GLY A 47 2.87 8.97 17.38
CA GLY A 47 2.85 10.37 17.76
C GLY A 47 1.98 11.21 16.81
N VAL A 48 0.74 10.82 16.62
CA VAL A 48 -0.24 11.41 15.67
C VAL A 48 0.29 11.61 14.25
N PHE A 49 1.26 10.80 13.83
CA PHE A 49 2.00 10.91 12.56
C PHE A 49 2.72 12.25 12.36
N ALA A 50 3.05 12.93 13.43
CA ALA A 50 3.74 14.24 13.39
C ALA A 50 5.27 14.14 13.40
N LYS A 51 5.84 12.95 13.68
CA LYS A 51 7.30 12.75 13.84
C LYS A 51 8.12 13.12 12.59
N TYR A 52 7.53 13.04 11.40
CA TYR A 52 8.19 13.29 10.12
C TYR A 52 7.55 14.46 9.36
N ALA A 53 7.15 15.49 10.05
CA ALA A 53 6.53 16.67 9.48
C ALA A 53 5.37 16.31 8.50
N LYS A 54 5.49 16.72 7.22
CA LYS A 54 4.42 16.51 6.22
C LYS A 54 4.31 15.08 5.69
N SER A 55 5.28 14.21 5.97
CA SER A 55 5.38 12.86 5.39
C SER A 55 5.13 11.72 6.38
N GLY A 56 4.61 12.00 7.58
CA GLY A 56 4.47 11.04 8.68
C GLY A 56 3.82 9.71 8.28
N TYR A 57 2.68 9.73 7.60
CA TYR A 57 2.02 8.51 7.13
C TYR A 57 2.88 7.70 6.15
N LYS A 58 3.48 8.40 5.15
CA LYS A 58 4.30 7.73 4.12
C LYS A 58 5.57 7.13 4.71
N MET A 59 6.21 7.85 5.63
CA MET A 59 7.42 7.36 6.28
C MET A 59 7.14 6.17 7.18
N THR A 60 6.05 6.20 7.94
CA THR A 60 5.62 5.07 8.76
C THR A 60 5.25 3.86 7.90
N ALA A 61 4.51 4.07 6.79
CA ALA A 61 4.17 3.01 5.86
C ALA A 61 5.41 2.38 5.22
N ARG A 62 6.37 3.20 4.81
CA ARG A 62 7.66 2.72 4.30
C ARG A 62 8.39 1.88 5.32
N MET A 63 8.48 2.35 6.57
CA MET A 63 9.12 1.61 7.67
C MET A 63 8.46 0.24 7.88
N MET A 64 7.11 0.14 7.89
CA MET A 64 6.42 -1.14 8.03
C MET A 64 6.72 -2.09 6.88
N LYS A 65 6.80 -1.57 5.65
CA LYS A 65 7.19 -2.36 4.47
C LYS A 65 8.65 -2.81 4.55
N GLU A 66 9.58 -1.94 4.94
CA GLU A 66 11.00 -2.29 5.10
C GLU A 66 11.22 -3.34 6.18
N LEU A 67 10.40 -3.33 7.22
CA LEU A 67 10.40 -4.34 8.28
C LEU A 67 9.69 -5.64 7.87
N ASP A 68 9.07 -5.71 6.70
CA ASP A 68 8.25 -6.86 6.29
C ASP A 68 7.22 -7.24 7.37
N ALA A 69 6.49 -6.23 7.88
CA ALA A 69 5.55 -6.40 8.97
C ALA A 69 4.22 -6.99 8.48
N ASP A 70 3.67 -7.94 9.23
CA ASP A 70 2.34 -8.51 8.98
C ASP A 70 1.23 -7.77 9.71
N ALA A 71 1.54 -7.24 10.89
CA ALA A 71 0.62 -6.45 11.68
C ALA A 71 1.37 -5.44 12.55
N VAL A 72 0.69 -4.35 12.89
CA VAL A 72 1.23 -3.32 13.77
C VAL A 72 0.20 -2.90 14.82
N CYS A 73 0.62 -2.85 16.08
CA CYS A 73 -0.12 -2.22 17.16
C CYS A 73 0.38 -0.78 17.29
N MET A 74 -0.48 0.19 17.00
CA MET A 74 -0.13 1.61 17.02
C MET A 74 -0.68 2.32 18.24
N GLN A 75 0.13 3.17 18.85
CA GLN A 75 -0.25 4.02 19.96
C GLN A 75 -0.22 5.49 19.53
N GLU A 76 -0.93 6.34 20.26
CA GLU A 76 -1.05 7.78 20.00
C GLU A 76 -1.62 8.11 18.62
N LEU A 77 -2.73 7.47 18.29
CA LEU A 77 -3.55 7.76 17.12
C LEU A 77 -4.71 8.68 17.49
N ASP A 78 -4.96 9.68 16.67
CA ASP A 78 -6.18 10.48 16.79
C ASP A 78 -7.35 9.87 15.99
N SER A 79 -8.53 9.99 16.61
CA SER A 79 -9.80 9.66 15.98
C SER A 79 -10.62 10.93 15.83
N CYS A 80 -10.59 11.52 14.66
CA CYS A 80 -11.40 12.68 14.27
C CYS A 80 -11.25 13.90 15.19
N THR A 81 -10.04 14.18 15.71
CA THR A 81 -9.78 15.35 16.57
C THR A 81 -9.54 16.62 15.75
N THR A 82 -9.79 17.79 16.34
CA THR A 82 -9.56 19.10 15.69
C THR A 82 -8.10 19.29 15.29
N ARG A 83 -7.14 18.89 16.14
CA ARG A 83 -5.70 19.05 15.87
C ARG A 83 -5.22 18.27 14.66
N THR A 84 -5.91 17.20 14.29
CA THR A 84 -5.62 16.38 13.11
C THR A 84 -6.65 16.58 11.99
N LYS A 85 -7.38 17.71 12.01
CA LYS A 85 -8.37 18.10 10.99
C LYS A 85 -9.46 17.03 10.80
N HIS A 86 -9.92 16.45 11.90
CA HIS A 86 -10.96 15.42 11.92
C HIS A 86 -10.64 14.15 11.12
N VAL A 87 -9.35 13.86 10.92
CA VAL A 87 -8.93 12.62 10.25
C VAL A 87 -9.04 11.45 11.21
N PHE A 88 -9.65 10.35 10.73
CA PHE A 88 -9.59 9.05 11.41
C PHE A 88 -8.27 8.36 11.01
N GLN A 89 -7.25 8.53 11.83
CA GLN A 89 -5.87 8.24 11.46
C GLN A 89 -5.60 6.78 11.18
N VAL A 90 -6.19 5.85 11.95
CA VAL A 90 -6.00 4.41 11.72
C VAL A 90 -6.54 3.99 10.34
N LYS A 91 -7.74 4.45 9.98
CA LYS A 91 -8.33 4.18 8.67
C LYS A 91 -7.45 4.68 7.53
N ARG A 92 -6.99 5.94 7.63
CA ARG A 92 -6.13 6.53 6.61
C ARG A 92 -4.82 5.77 6.44
N PHE A 93 -4.22 5.30 7.54
CA PHE A 93 -3.00 4.50 7.47
C PHE A 93 -3.25 3.12 6.86
N ALA A 94 -4.33 2.44 7.26
CA ALA A 94 -4.72 1.15 6.71
C ALA A 94 -4.98 1.22 5.19
N GLU A 95 -5.70 2.25 4.72
CA GLU A 95 -5.91 2.49 3.29
C GLU A 95 -4.58 2.66 2.53
N LEU A 96 -3.61 3.38 3.10
CA LEU A 96 -2.29 3.56 2.49
C LEU A 96 -1.49 2.25 2.41
N MET A 97 -1.67 1.37 3.38
CA MET A 97 -0.99 0.07 3.44
C MET A 97 -1.73 -1.04 2.67
N GLY A 98 -3.00 -0.85 2.33
CA GLY A 98 -3.87 -1.91 1.85
C GLY A 98 -4.18 -2.96 2.93
N TRP A 99 -4.26 -2.53 4.20
CA TRP A 99 -4.47 -3.38 5.37
C TRP A 99 -5.86 -3.19 5.98
N GLU A 100 -6.32 -4.20 6.68
CA GLU A 100 -7.47 -4.10 7.58
C GLU A 100 -7.06 -3.44 8.90
N TYR A 101 -8.04 -2.89 9.63
CA TYR A 101 -7.78 -2.27 10.92
C TYR A 101 -8.85 -2.58 11.96
N VAL A 102 -8.43 -2.56 13.20
CA VAL A 102 -9.30 -2.52 14.39
C VAL A 102 -8.88 -1.31 15.22
N TYR A 103 -9.84 -0.59 15.77
CA TYR A 103 -9.57 0.58 16.60
C TYR A 103 -10.27 0.44 17.96
N ALA A 104 -9.51 0.61 19.03
CA ALA A 104 -10.03 0.73 20.40
C ALA A 104 -9.71 2.13 20.93
N LYS A 105 -10.72 2.82 21.43
CA LYS A 105 -10.55 4.11 22.09
C LYS A 105 -10.13 3.85 23.53
N ALA A 106 -9.00 4.46 23.96
CA ALA A 106 -8.56 4.53 25.34
C ALA A 106 -9.33 5.60 26.11
#